data_4217ae16d8cdd6fe620b3c2e94ad86d1
#
_entry.id   4217ae16d8cdd6fe620b3c2e94ad86d1
#
_cell.length_a   1.000
_cell.length_b   1.000
_cell.length_c   1.000
_cell.angle_alpha   90.00
_cell.angle_beta   90.00
_cell.angle_gamma   90.00
#
_symmetry.space_group_name_H-M   'P 1'
#
loop_
_entity.id
_entity.type
_entity.pdbx_description
1 polymer ?
#
loop_
_entity_poly.entity_id
_entity_poly.type
_entity_poly.pdbx_seq_one_letter_code
_entity_poly.pdbx_strand_id
1 'polypeptide(L)'
;AAFSVIWLAESLKKRFGFGQWMEALVCLILLAPHIITPVFSASGLVLSNGVISEALGLPLFYLFTAQCMKMVYTRQRGAALSSLLLSLFLSLVRGQMMFTILLWLVFAGAVVIVEKKKLAKRLLICVVCTALAFGTRTLLVKSYNLVFNGYFINNTFGSVGLLANILYAADEEDAER
;
A
#
# COMPACT_ATOMS: atom_id res chain seq x y z
N ALA A 1 -4.74 13.65 1.35
CA ALA A 1 -5.85 12.99 0.66
C ALA A 1 -6.28 13.75 -0.60
N ALA A 2 -6.71 15.02 -0.51
CA ALA A 2 -7.24 15.77 -1.67
C ALA A 2 -6.28 15.79 -2.87
N PHE A 3 -5.01 16.11 -2.67
CA PHE A 3 -4.00 16.13 -3.73
C PHE A 3 -3.89 14.77 -4.47
N SER A 4 -3.84 13.67 -3.74
CA SER A 4 -3.71 12.33 -4.34
C SER A 4 -4.96 11.90 -5.11
N VAL A 5 -6.14 12.30 -4.63
CA VAL A 5 -7.41 12.07 -5.32
C VAL A 5 -7.48 12.86 -6.62
N ILE A 6 -7.16 14.15 -6.59
CA ILE A 6 -7.14 15.01 -7.79
C ILE A 6 -6.14 14.46 -8.81
N TRP A 7 -4.94 14.11 -8.37
CA TRP A 7 -3.92 13.55 -9.27
C TRP A 7 -4.37 12.24 -9.93
N LEU A 8 -5.01 11.35 -9.17
CA LEU A 8 -5.54 10.10 -9.73
C LEU A 8 -6.68 10.38 -10.71
N ALA A 9 -7.61 11.26 -10.35
CA ALA A 9 -8.74 11.64 -11.21
C ALA A 9 -8.28 12.28 -12.53
N GLU A 10 -7.28 13.20 -12.48
CA GLU A 10 -6.67 13.75 -13.69
C GLU A 10 -5.97 12.69 -14.54
N SER A 11 -5.28 11.75 -13.91
CA SER A 11 -4.61 10.66 -14.62
C SER A 11 -5.62 9.78 -15.36
N LEU A 12 -6.76 9.48 -14.72
CA LEU A 12 -7.89 8.77 -15.32
C LEU A 12 -8.51 9.57 -16.45
N LYS A 13 -8.79 10.86 -16.25
CA LYS A 13 -9.35 11.76 -17.28
C LYS A 13 -8.47 11.79 -18.52
N LYS A 14 -7.16 12.01 -18.34
CA LYS A 14 -6.18 12.03 -19.45
C LYS A 14 -6.17 10.72 -20.24
N ARG A 15 -6.46 9.62 -19.57
CA ARG A 15 -6.44 8.30 -20.19
C ARG A 15 -7.74 7.95 -20.90
N PHE A 16 -8.87 8.17 -20.25
CA PHE A 16 -10.18 7.73 -20.74
C PHE A 16 -10.95 8.84 -21.47
N GLY A 17 -10.43 10.07 -21.47
CA GLY A 17 -11.03 11.19 -22.20
C GLY A 17 -12.40 11.62 -21.67
N PHE A 18 -12.73 11.32 -20.42
CA PHE A 18 -14.02 11.66 -19.86
C PHE A 18 -14.15 13.16 -19.49
N GLY A 19 -15.38 13.68 -19.52
CA GLY A 19 -15.68 15.09 -19.26
C GLY A 19 -15.54 15.48 -17.79
N GLN A 20 -15.67 16.77 -17.52
CA GLN A 20 -15.53 17.36 -16.17
C GLN A 20 -16.50 16.75 -15.14
N TRP A 21 -17.72 16.43 -15.52
CA TRP A 21 -18.71 15.81 -14.64
C TRP A 21 -18.28 14.42 -14.15
N MET A 22 -17.71 13.62 -15.04
CA MET A 22 -17.19 12.31 -14.68
C MET A 22 -15.96 12.42 -13.79
N GLU A 23 -15.09 13.41 -14.01
CA GLU A 23 -13.96 13.71 -13.14
C GLU A 23 -14.43 14.07 -11.72
N ALA A 24 -15.43 14.95 -11.60
CA ALA A 24 -16.03 15.30 -10.32
C ALA A 24 -16.64 14.07 -9.60
N LEU A 25 -17.34 13.21 -10.35
CA LEU A 25 -17.90 11.97 -9.81
C LEU A 25 -16.80 11.02 -9.31
N VAL A 26 -15.72 10.84 -10.07
CA VAL A 26 -14.54 10.05 -9.65
C VAL A 26 -13.92 10.63 -8.40
N CYS A 27 -13.73 11.94 -8.32
CA CYS A 27 -13.22 12.60 -7.12
C CYS A 27 -14.13 12.35 -5.90
N LEU A 28 -15.43 12.44 -6.09
CA LEU A 28 -16.42 12.20 -5.02
C LEU A 28 -16.37 10.75 -4.53
N ILE A 29 -16.30 9.77 -5.42
CA ILE A 29 -16.18 8.36 -5.09
C ILE A 29 -14.89 8.08 -4.32
N LEU A 30 -13.75 8.65 -4.77
CA LEU A 30 -12.45 8.46 -4.12
C LEU A 30 -12.35 9.18 -2.77
N LEU A 31 -13.08 10.27 -2.57
CA LEU A 31 -13.17 10.98 -1.29
C LEU A 31 -14.18 10.34 -0.32
N ALA A 32 -15.15 9.60 -0.83
CA ALA A 32 -16.20 8.98 -0.02
C ALA A 32 -15.67 8.20 1.19
N PRO A 33 -14.64 7.35 1.10
CA PRO A 33 -14.08 6.65 2.26
C PRO A 33 -13.56 7.59 3.34
N HIS A 34 -13.01 8.76 2.96
CA HIS A 34 -12.49 9.75 3.90
C HIS A 34 -13.58 10.54 4.62
N ILE A 35 -14.78 10.66 4.00
CA ILE A 35 -15.92 11.41 4.54
C ILE A 35 -16.82 10.49 5.35
N ILE A 36 -17.04 9.27 4.88
CA ILE A 36 -18.02 8.34 5.46
C ILE A 36 -17.46 7.69 6.74
N THR A 37 -16.18 7.33 6.76
CA THR A 37 -15.57 6.62 7.91
C THR A 37 -15.71 7.39 9.24
N PRO A 38 -15.47 8.73 9.32
CA PRO A 38 -15.69 9.49 10.55
C PRO A 38 -17.15 9.58 10.99
N VAL A 39 -18.09 9.56 10.05
CA VAL A 39 -19.52 9.73 10.32
C VAL A 39 -20.16 8.47 10.89
N PHE A 40 -19.70 7.29 10.45
CA PHE A 40 -20.26 6.00 10.87
C PHE A 40 -19.54 5.34 12.04
N SER A 41 -18.37 5.81 12.45
CA SER A 41 -17.71 5.33 13.65
C SER A 41 -18.34 6.00 14.90
N ALA A 42 -19.50 5.50 15.31
CA ALA A 42 -20.20 5.96 16.51
C ALA A 42 -19.45 5.67 17.82
N SER A 43 -18.37 4.91 17.79
CA SER A 43 -17.48 4.65 18.93
C SER A 43 -16.19 5.44 18.74
N GLY A 44 -16.09 6.61 19.36
CA GLY A 44 -14.94 7.53 19.30
C GLY A 44 -13.59 6.96 19.76
N LEU A 45 -13.49 5.66 20.01
CA LEU A 45 -12.28 4.96 20.48
C LEU A 45 -11.46 4.31 19.34
N VAL A 46 -12.04 4.09 18.17
CA VAL A 46 -11.33 3.40 17.04
C VAL A 46 -10.48 4.37 16.22
N LEU A 47 -10.68 5.66 16.40
CA LEU A 47 -10.12 6.71 15.53
C LEU A 47 -8.65 7.05 15.78
N SER A 48 -8.07 6.83 16.96
CA SER A 48 -6.75 7.43 17.22
C SER A 48 -5.56 6.65 16.64
N ASN A 49 -5.56 5.32 16.65
CA ASN A 49 -4.43 4.54 16.13
C ASN A 49 -4.70 3.91 14.74
N GLY A 50 -5.94 3.59 14.41
CA GLY A 50 -6.32 3.12 13.07
C GLY A 50 -6.32 4.26 12.04
N VAL A 51 -6.70 5.47 12.45
CA VAL A 51 -6.84 6.65 11.59
C VAL A 51 -5.51 7.12 10.99
N ILE A 52 -4.40 7.06 11.74
CA ILE A 52 -3.11 7.55 11.21
C ILE A 52 -2.63 6.67 10.05
N SER A 53 -2.68 5.36 10.18
CA SER A 53 -2.25 4.45 9.11
C SER A 53 -3.21 4.47 7.91
N GLU A 54 -4.51 4.65 8.14
CA GLU A 54 -5.51 4.76 7.06
C GLU A 54 -5.50 6.14 6.42
N ALA A 55 -5.33 7.19 7.20
CA ALA A 55 -5.21 8.55 6.70
C ALA A 55 -4.01 8.74 5.76
N LEU A 56 -2.92 8.01 5.97
CA LEU A 56 -1.75 8.01 5.09
C LEU A 56 -1.82 6.90 4.02
N GLY A 57 -2.33 5.74 4.36
CA GLY A 57 -2.36 4.57 3.48
C GLY A 57 -3.18 4.80 2.20
N LEU A 58 -4.40 5.32 2.32
CA LEU A 58 -5.28 5.59 1.17
C LEU A 58 -4.70 6.65 0.21
N PRO A 59 -4.28 7.84 0.66
CA PRO A 59 -3.66 8.82 -0.23
C PRO A 59 -2.41 8.30 -0.93
N LEU A 60 -1.55 7.57 -0.23
CA LEU A 60 -0.36 6.96 -0.84
C LEU A 60 -0.74 5.88 -1.86
N PHE A 61 -1.79 5.11 -1.60
CA PHE A 61 -2.30 4.11 -2.54
C PHE A 61 -2.85 4.76 -3.82
N TYR A 62 -3.55 5.90 -3.71
CA TYR A 62 -3.99 6.66 -4.89
C TYR A 62 -2.81 7.19 -5.69
N LEU A 63 -1.78 7.72 -5.03
CA LEU A 63 -0.55 8.16 -5.71
C LEU A 63 0.18 7.00 -6.37
N PHE A 64 0.28 5.86 -5.69
CA PHE A 64 0.85 4.62 -6.24
C PHE A 64 0.10 4.21 -7.51
N THR A 65 -1.23 4.15 -7.46
CA THR A 65 -2.07 3.79 -8.60
C THR A 65 -1.87 4.75 -9.76
N ALA A 66 -1.87 6.07 -9.50
CA ALA A 66 -1.63 7.09 -10.52
C ALA A 66 -0.24 6.95 -11.17
N GLN A 67 0.80 6.64 -10.38
CA GLN A 67 2.15 6.41 -10.91
C GLN A 67 2.26 5.10 -11.70
N CYS A 68 1.57 4.04 -11.27
CA CYS A 68 1.47 2.80 -12.05
C CYS A 68 0.78 3.04 -13.40
N MET A 69 -0.32 3.80 -13.42
CA MET A 69 -0.97 4.20 -14.67
C MET A 69 -0.03 4.99 -15.54
N LYS A 70 0.64 6.02 -15.00
CA LYS A 70 1.64 6.80 -15.73
C LYS A 70 2.74 5.91 -16.31
N MET A 71 3.27 4.95 -15.54
CA MET A 71 4.27 3.98 -16.00
C MET A 71 3.78 3.19 -17.22
N VAL A 72 2.53 2.68 -17.16
CA VAL A 72 1.94 1.89 -18.25
C VAL A 72 1.80 2.71 -19.54
N TYR A 73 1.41 4.00 -19.41
CA TYR A 73 1.12 4.84 -20.60
C TYR A 73 2.34 5.53 -21.16
N THR A 74 3.18 6.12 -20.30
CA THR A 74 4.34 6.89 -20.74
C THR A 74 5.59 6.04 -20.90
N ARG A 75 5.60 4.83 -20.30
CA ARG A 75 6.77 3.93 -20.27
C ARG A 75 8.03 4.60 -19.73
N GLN A 76 7.86 5.65 -18.90
CA GLN A 76 8.96 6.39 -18.31
C GLN A 76 9.57 5.63 -17.14
N ARG A 77 10.89 5.52 -17.11
CA ARG A 77 11.62 4.88 -15.99
C ARG A 77 11.40 5.61 -14.66
N GLY A 78 11.25 6.94 -14.70
CA GLY A 78 10.93 7.72 -13.52
C GLY A 78 9.60 7.32 -12.86
N ALA A 79 8.56 7.06 -13.67
CA ALA A 79 7.28 6.59 -13.16
C ALA A 79 7.37 5.17 -12.55
N ALA A 80 8.21 4.30 -13.14
CA ALA A 80 8.46 2.96 -12.59
C ALA A 80 9.19 3.03 -11.23
N LEU A 81 10.20 3.90 -11.12
CA LEU A 81 10.93 4.07 -9.87
C LEU A 81 10.05 4.70 -8.78
N SER A 82 9.31 5.77 -9.10
CA SER A 82 8.44 6.44 -8.13
C SER A 82 7.30 5.54 -7.66
N SER A 83 6.72 4.71 -8.54
CA SER A 83 5.71 3.73 -8.12
C SER A 83 6.29 2.62 -7.24
N LEU A 84 7.52 2.16 -7.48
CA LEU A 84 8.21 1.20 -6.62
C LEU A 84 8.49 1.80 -5.23
N LEU A 85 8.99 3.03 -5.17
CA LEU A 85 9.23 3.72 -3.90
C LEU A 85 7.92 3.91 -3.12
N LEU A 86 6.83 4.32 -3.79
CA LEU A 86 5.52 4.44 -3.16
C LEU A 86 5.00 3.10 -2.63
N SER A 87 5.21 1.99 -3.35
CA SER A 87 4.83 0.65 -2.86
C SER A 87 5.63 0.24 -1.62
N LEU A 88 6.92 0.59 -1.58
CA LEU A 88 7.76 0.37 -0.40
C LEU A 88 7.25 1.18 0.80
N PHE A 89 6.98 2.48 0.62
CA PHE A 89 6.41 3.33 1.67
C PHE A 89 5.06 2.81 2.17
N LEU A 90 4.16 2.42 1.27
CA LEU A 90 2.88 1.81 1.62
C LEU A 90 3.05 0.57 2.49
N SER A 91 3.99 -0.29 2.13
CA SER A 91 4.27 -1.53 2.87
C SER A 91 4.87 -1.28 4.27
N LEU A 92 5.55 -0.13 4.46
CA LEU A 92 6.08 0.29 5.77
C LEU A 92 4.99 0.93 6.64
N VAL A 93 4.12 1.76 6.05
CA VAL A 93 3.00 2.40 6.76
C VAL A 93 1.98 1.36 7.24
N ARG A 94 1.71 0.35 6.40
CA ARG A 94 0.75 -0.69 6.70
C ARG A 94 1.25 -2.03 6.17
N GLY A 95 1.57 -2.95 7.07
CA GLY A 95 2.12 -4.28 6.71
C GLY A 95 1.25 -5.04 5.70
N GLN A 96 -0.07 -4.89 5.78
CA GLN A 96 -1.02 -5.49 4.83
C GLN A 96 -0.83 -4.95 3.39
N MET A 97 -0.33 -3.72 3.22
CA MET A 97 -0.09 -3.12 1.90
C MET A 97 1.15 -3.67 1.19
N MET A 98 1.81 -4.70 1.76
CA MET A 98 2.93 -5.40 1.12
C MET A 98 2.57 -5.96 -0.27
N PHE A 99 1.29 -6.27 -0.51
CA PHE A 99 0.82 -6.71 -1.82
C PHE A 99 1.06 -5.68 -2.95
N THR A 100 1.20 -4.38 -2.62
CA THR A 100 1.47 -3.34 -3.62
C THR A 100 2.82 -3.52 -4.31
N ILE A 101 3.80 -4.14 -3.64
CA ILE A 101 5.10 -4.48 -4.24
C ILE A 101 4.91 -5.56 -5.33
N LEU A 102 4.05 -6.56 -5.08
CA LEU A 102 3.69 -7.57 -6.09
C LEU A 102 2.86 -6.96 -7.21
N LEU A 103 1.93 -6.07 -6.87
CA LEU A 103 1.13 -5.35 -7.86
C LEU A 103 2.01 -4.51 -8.78
N TRP A 104 3.04 -3.86 -8.24
CA TRP A 104 4.04 -3.16 -9.03
C TRP A 104 4.73 -4.09 -10.02
N LEU A 105 5.12 -5.30 -9.62
CA LEU A 105 5.74 -6.29 -10.50
C LEU A 105 4.82 -6.66 -11.67
N VAL A 106 3.51 -6.83 -11.40
CA VAL A 106 2.52 -7.13 -12.44
C VAL A 106 2.44 -6.00 -13.46
N PHE A 107 2.33 -4.75 -13.01
CA PHE A 107 2.28 -3.60 -13.93
C PHE A 107 3.58 -3.41 -14.71
N ALA A 108 4.73 -3.49 -14.04
CA ALA A 108 6.04 -3.36 -14.68
C ALA A 108 6.27 -4.51 -15.67
N GLY A 109 5.92 -5.73 -15.29
CA GLY A 109 5.98 -6.90 -16.18
C GLY A 109 5.09 -6.75 -17.42
N ALA A 110 3.87 -6.28 -17.25
CA ALA A 110 2.95 -6.01 -18.36
C ALA A 110 3.55 -4.99 -19.35
N VAL A 111 4.15 -3.90 -18.85
CA VAL A 111 4.84 -2.91 -19.71
C VAL A 111 5.97 -3.55 -20.50
N VAL A 112 6.80 -4.38 -19.84
CA VAL A 112 7.93 -5.06 -20.46
C VAL A 112 7.47 -6.05 -21.52
N ILE A 113 6.39 -6.81 -21.27
CA ILE A 113 5.81 -7.77 -22.22
C ILE A 113 5.28 -7.05 -23.46
N VAL A 114 4.58 -5.93 -23.29
CA VAL A 114 4.05 -5.14 -24.43
C VAL A 114 5.17 -4.54 -25.29
N GLU A 115 6.29 -4.13 -24.68
CA GLU A 115 7.41 -3.57 -25.41
C GLU A 115 8.21 -4.59 -26.22
N LYS A 116 8.16 -5.88 -25.89
CA LYS A 116 8.86 -7.00 -26.54
C LYS A 116 10.39 -6.85 -26.71
N LYS A 117 10.98 -5.73 -26.27
CA LYS A 117 12.42 -5.44 -26.41
C LYS A 117 13.20 -6.03 -25.22
N LYS A 118 14.15 -6.93 -25.49
CA LYS A 118 15.03 -7.56 -24.47
C LYS A 118 14.23 -8.11 -23.29
N LEU A 119 13.14 -8.83 -23.59
CA LEU A 119 12.11 -9.27 -22.64
C LEU A 119 12.70 -9.93 -21.40
N ALA A 120 13.53 -10.97 -21.57
CA ALA A 120 14.09 -11.75 -20.47
C ALA A 120 14.93 -10.86 -19.52
N LYS A 121 15.81 -10.01 -20.07
CA LYS A 121 16.66 -9.13 -19.27
C LYS A 121 15.84 -8.12 -18.48
N ARG A 122 14.81 -7.53 -19.07
CA ARG A 122 13.97 -6.53 -18.39
C ARG A 122 13.06 -7.15 -17.36
N LEU A 123 12.48 -8.32 -17.62
CA LEU A 123 11.72 -9.07 -16.62
C LEU A 123 12.60 -9.45 -15.44
N LEU A 124 13.82 -9.91 -15.68
CA LEU A 124 14.77 -10.19 -14.61
C LEU A 124 15.04 -8.95 -13.75
N ILE A 125 15.22 -7.78 -14.36
CA ILE A 125 15.38 -6.52 -13.63
C ILE A 125 14.14 -6.23 -12.77
N CYS A 126 12.92 -6.39 -13.27
CA CYS A 126 11.70 -6.19 -12.49
C CYS A 126 11.65 -7.14 -11.28
N VAL A 127 11.97 -8.41 -11.48
CA VAL A 127 12.01 -9.41 -10.38
C VAL A 127 13.07 -9.03 -9.35
N VAL A 128 14.28 -8.65 -9.78
CA VAL A 128 15.36 -8.22 -8.87
C VAL A 128 14.95 -6.97 -8.10
N CYS A 129 14.36 -5.97 -8.75
CA CYS A 129 13.87 -4.75 -8.07
C CYS A 129 12.79 -5.09 -7.04
N THR A 130 11.87 -6.01 -7.36
CA THR A 130 10.84 -6.49 -6.42
C THR A 130 11.48 -7.21 -5.23
N ALA A 131 12.42 -8.11 -5.46
CA ALA A 131 13.13 -8.82 -4.39
C ALA A 131 13.91 -7.86 -3.49
N LEU A 132 14.58 -6.85 -4.08
CA LEU A 132 15.26 -5.81 -3.32
C LEU A 132 14.29 -4.97 -2.49
N ALA A 133 13.11 -4.61 -3.03
CA ALA A 133 12.09 -3.89 -2.28
C ALA A 133 11.57 -4.69 -1.07
N PHE A 134 11.31 -5.99 -1.25
CA PHE A 134 10.95 -6.88 -0.14
C PHE A 134 12.06 -7.02 0.90
N GLY A 135 13.31 -7.19 0.46
CA GLY A 135 14.48 -7.27 1.33
C GLY A 135 14.66 -5.98 2.13
N THR A 136 14.60 -4.82 1.46
CA THR A 136 14.71 -3.50 2.10
C THR A 136 13.60 -3.28 3.12
N ARG A 137 12.35 -3.58 2.77
CA ARG A 137 11.21 -3.50 3.71
C ARG A 137 11.47 -4.38 4.93
N THR A 138 11.86 -5.63 4.72
CA THR A 138 12.11 -6.59 5.80
C THR A 138 13.24 -6.13 6.73
N LEU A 139 14.34 -5.63 6.15
CA LEU A 139 15.44 -5.08 6.92
C LEU A 139 15.05 -3.86 7.72
N LEU A 140 14.32 -2.92 7.11
CA LEU A 140 13.85 -1.71 7.79
C LEU A 140 12.92 -2.03 8.98
N VAL A 141 11.97 -2.95 8.79
CA VAL A 141 11.06 -3.36 9.86
C VAL A 141 11.81 -4.08 10.98
N LYS A 142 12.73 -4.98 10.66
CA LYS A 142 13.55 -5.68 11.66
C LYS A 142 14.48 -4.73 12.39
N SER A 143 15.10 -3.78 11.69
CA SER A 143 15.98 -2.78 12.32
C SER A 143 15.19 -1.85 13.23
N TYR A 144 14.00 -1.41 12.82
CA TYR A 144 13.11 -0.65 13.66
C TYR A 144 12.76 -1.42 14.94
N ASN A 145 12.35 -2.68 14.82
CA ASN A 145 12.00 -3.52 15.96
C ASN A 145 13.22 -3.79 16.87
N LEU A 146 14.40 -3.93 16.30
CA LEU A 146 15.62 -4.07 17.10
C LEU A 146 15.90 -2.81 17.94
N VAL A 147 15.80 -1.64 17.34
CA VAL A 147 16.09 -0.34 18.01
C VAL A 147 15.07 -0.02 19.09
N PHE A 148 13.78 -0.21 18.80
CA PHE A 148 12.71 0.22 19.71
C PHE A 148 12.18 -0.87 20.64
N ASN A 149 12.24 -2.13 20.23
CA ASN A 149 11.69 -3.26 20.97
C ASN A 149 12.76 -4.28 21.44
N GLY A 150 14.03 -4.10 21.06
CA GLY A 150 15.13 -4.99 21.44
C GLY A 150 15.17 -6.33 20.69
N TYR A 151 14.31 -6.57 19.71
CA TYR A 151 14.22 -7.84 18.99
C TYR A 151 14.29 -7.66 17.47
N PHE A 152 15.15 -8.47 16.81
CA PHE A 152 15.32 -8.46 15.35
C PHE A 152 14.28 -9.35 14.66
N ILE A 153 13.01 -8.96 14.73
CA ILE A 153 11.86 -9.70 14.20
C ILE A 153 10.98 -8.84 13.28
N ASN A 154 10.23 -9.48 12.39
CA ASN A 154 9.36 -8.78 11.43
C ASN A 154 8.07 -8.23 12.05
N ASN A 155 7.59 -8.82 13.14
CA ASN A 155 6.32 -8.46 13.74
C ASN A 155 6.37 -8.69 15.26
N THR A 156 6.19 -7.62 16.01
CA THR A 156 6.08 -7.65 17.48
C THR A 156 4.64 -7.88 17.95
N PHE A 157 3.65 -7.56 17.10
CA PHE A 157 2.23 -7.67 17.46
C PHE A 157 1.60 -9.04 17.18
N GLY A 158 2.22 -9.86 16.30
CA GLY A 158 1.63 -11.16 15.94
C GLY A 158 1.55 -12.12 17.13
N SER A 159 2.59 -12.18 17.95
CA SER A 159 2.63 -13.00 19.15
C SER A 159 1.71 -12.45 20.26
N VAL A 160 1.65 -11.12 20.42
CA VAL A 160 0.76 -10.47 21.39
C VAL A 160 -0.71 -10.63 20.99
N GLY A 161 -1.02 -10.49 19.69
CA GLY A 161 -2.38 -10.71 19.20
C GLY A 161 -2.82 -12.18 19.32
N LEU A 162 -1.92 -13.13 19.09
CA LEU A 162 -2.20 -14.55 19.31
C LEU A 162 -2.43 -14.83 20.81
N LEU A 163 -1.56 -14.31 21.67
CA LEU A 163 -1.70 -14.45 23.13
C LEU A 163 -2.99 -13.82 23.63
N ALA A 164 -3.34 -12.63 23.16
CA ALA A 164 -4.59 -11.96 23.50
C ALA A 164 -5.81 -12.77 23.07
N ASN A 165 -5.80 -13.36 21.87
CA ASN A 165 -6.86 -14.23 21.39
C ASN A 165 -6.97 -15.52 22.20
N ILE A 166 -5.84 -16.11 22.58
CA ILE A 166 -5.82 -17.31 23.45
C ILE A 166 -6.38 -16.97 24.82
N LEU A 167 -5.95 -15.85 25.43
CA LEU A 167 -6.45 -15.41 26.74
C LEU A 167 -7.94 -15.03 26.70
N TYR A 168 -8.44 -14.52 25.57
CA TYR A 168 -9.86 -14.19 25.39
C TYR A 168 -10.74 -15.43 25.19
N ALA A 169 -10.16 -16.52 24.67
CA ALA A 169 -10.84 -17.80 24.46
C ALA A 169 -10.67 -18.79 25.63
N ALA A 170 -9.75 -18.49 26.59
CA ALA A 170 -9.52 -19.33 27.74
C ALA A 170 -10.63 -19.12 28.78
N ASP A 171 -11.28 -20.19 29.17
CA ASP A 171 -12.27 -20.21 30.27
C ASP A 171 -11.57 -20.39 31.61
N GLU A 172 -12.29 -20.13 32.73
CA GLU A 172 -11.78 -20.34 34.10
C GLU A 172 -11.29 -21.78 34.33
N GLU A 173 -11.89 -22.77 33.67
CA GLU A 173 -11.47 -24.19 33.72
C GLU A 173 -10.08 -24.43 33.09
N ASP A 174 -9.66 -23.61 32.11
CA ASP A 174 -8.32 -23.71 31.49
C ASP A 174 -7.22 -23.16 32.40
N ALA A 175 -7.58 -22.32 33.38
CA ALA A 175 -6.63 -21.76 34.36
C ALA A 175 -6.29 -22.75 35.49
N GLU A 176 -7.11 -23.78 35.70
CA GLU A 176 -6.94 -24.80 36.76
C GLU A 176 -6.21 -26.08 36.25
N ARG A 177 -5.92 -26.20 34.93
CA ARG A 177 -5.17 -27.29 34.32
C ARG A 177 -3.73 -26.93 34.05
#